data_274c3b2ff1f44a9fcabd1eae5e59c22c
#
_entry.id   274c3b2ff1f44a9fcabd1eae5e59c22c
#
_cell.length_a   1.000
_cell.length_b   1.000
_cell.length_c   1.000
_cell.angle_alpha   90.00
_cell.angle_beta   90.00
_cell.angle_gamma   90.00
#
_symmetry.space_group_name_H-M   'P 1'
#
loop_
_entity.id
_entity.type
_entity.pdbx_description
1 polymer ?
#
loop_
_entity_poly.entity_id
_entity_poly.type
_entity_poly.pdbx_seq_one_letter_code
_entity_poly.pdbx_strand_id
1 'polypeptide(L)'
;MGKFDGPSRCTRGTPVTFRWYGAPSALEGQDLEVALVKFQIVIERPNRITNGYIWAAARAEIKKKLELASLGKLTPPKQIDVIDGSNPPRLYEIRWQNITIQELQLDGTVIDLSLIVRMYHSEPLEAPHHFIGHHIHEKDISDPNTINELQNSEISVARGYFEHGLPTFWGISSLTGSRKSIN
;
A
#
# COMPACT_ATOMS: atom_id res chain seq x y z
N MET A 1 -16.16 23.28 -9.80
CA MET A 1 -15.45 22.27 -8.99
C MET A 1 -15.85 20.90 -9.55
N GLY A 2 -15.00 20.31 -10.41
CA GLY A 2 -15.33 19.09 -11.14
C GLY A 2 -15.44 17.91 -10.19
N LYS A 3 -16.50 17.12 -10.32
CA LYS A 3 -16.63 15.82 -9.63
C LYS A 3 -15.48 14.92 -10.10
N PHE A 4 -14.65 14.48 -9.18
CA PHE A 4 -13.62 13.48 -9.43
C PHE A 4 -14.25 12.08 -9.29
N ASP A 5 -15.14 11.73 -10.20
CA ASP A 5 -15.77 10.40 -10.28
C ASP A 5 -14.90 9.44 -11.12
N GLY A 6 -13.61 9.63 -11.14
CA GLY A 6 -12.72 8.84 -11.99
C GLY A 6 -12.10 7.65 -11.26
N PRO A 7 -11.81 6.56 -11.98
CA PRO A 7 -11.06 5.43 -11.45
C PRO A 7 -9.67 5.87 -10.95
N SER A 8 -9.07 5.09 -10.04
CA SER A 8 -7.71 5.30 -9.54
C SER A 8 -6.73 5.57 -10.68
N ARG A 9 -5.75 6.46 -10.45
CA ARG A 9 -4.67 6.73 -11.41
C ARG A 9 -3.85 5.49 -11.74
N CYS A 10 -3.76 4.55 -10.79
CA CYS A 10 -3.10 3.27 -10.99
C CYS A 10 -3.79 2.35 -12.01
N THR A 11 -4.93 2.79 -12.61
CA THR A 11 -5.72 2.04 -13.61
C THR A 11 -5.90 2.74 -14.94
N ARG A 12 -5.39 3.98 -15.10
CA ARG A 12 -5.70 4.84 -16.26
C ARG A 12 -4.75 4.69 -17.45
N GLY A 13 -3.76 3.80 -17.38
CA GLY A 13 -2.75 3.64 -18.43
C GLY A 13 -1.75 4.77 -18.51
N THR A 14 -1.76 5.72 -17.58
CA THR A 14 -0.82 6.83 -17.51
C THR A 14 0.18 6.56 -16.39
N PRO A 15 1.48 6.72 -16.62
CA PRO A 15 2.50 6.54 -15.58
C PRO A 15 2.32 7.51 -14.42
N VAL A 16 2.46 6.97 -13.21
CA VAL A 16 2.45 7.71 -11.94
C VAL A 16 3.61 7.27 -11.07
N THR A 17 4.14 8.18 -10.27
CA THR A 17 5.29 7.92 -9.40
C THR A 17 4.82 7.38 -8.07
N PHE A 18 5.38 6.25 -7.65
CA PHE A 18 5.20 5.72 -6.30
C PHE A 18 6.00 6.54 -5.30
N ARG A 19 5.37 6.85 -4.15
CA ARG A 19 6.02 7.42 -2.97
C ARG A 19 5.57 6.66 -1.73
N TRP A 20 6.42 6.63 -0.71
CA TRP A 20 6.08 6.12 0.60
C TRP A 20 6.15 7.23 1.64
N TYR A 21 5.05 7.48 2.34
CA TYR A 21 5.03 8.48 3.39
C TYR A 21 5.67 7.95 4.68
N GLY A 22 6.50 8.80 5.32
CA GLY A 22 7.19 8.44 6.55
C GLY A 22 8.39 7.50 6.34
N ALA A 23 9.00 7.53 5.15
CA ALA A 23 10.26 6.85 4.91
C ALA A 23 11.34 7.36 5.89
N PRO A 24 12.15 6.46 6.48
CA PRO A 24 13.32 6.89 7.25
C PRO A 24 14.27 7.70 6.37
N SER A 25 14.94 8.72 6.94
CA SER A 25 15.89 9.57 6.20
C SER A 25 17.00 8.77 5.48
N ALA A 26 17.42 7.65 6.05
CA ALA A 26 18.39 6.75 5.42
C ALA A 26 17.91 6.09 4.13
N LEU A 27 16.58 6.06 3.90
CA LEU A 27 15.93 5.46 2.72
C LEU A 27 15.18 6.52 1.88
N GLU A 28 15.53 7.79 2.04
CA GLU A 28 14.94 8.88 1.25
C GLU A 28 15.16 8.63 -0.25
N GLY A 29 14.07 8.72 -1.04
CA GLY A 29 14.11 8.41 -2.46
C GLY A 29 14.09 6.91 -2.82
N GLN A 30 14.08 6.02 -1.82
CA GLN A 30 14.00 4.57 -2.00
C GLN A 30 12.61 4.04 -1.63
N ASP A 31 11.56 4.68 -2.09
CA ASP A 31 10.17 4.42 -1.70
C ASP A 31 9.75 2.95 -1.86
N LEU A 32 10.22 2.30 -2.94
CA LEU A 32 9.97 0.88 -3.17
C LEU A 32 10.64 0.00 -2.12
N GLU A 33 11.87 0.28 -1.74
CA GLU A 33 12.59 -0.49 -0.71
C GLU A 33 11.94 -0.30 0.66
N VAL A 34 11.47 0.92 0.98
CA VAL A 34 10.69 1.16 2.21
C VAL A 34 9.42 0.30 2.22
N ALA A 35 8.66 0.30 1.11
CA ALA A 35 7.48 -0.55 1.01
C ALA A 35 7.82 -2.04 1.20
N LEU A 36 8.89 -2.53 0.57
CA LEU A 36 9.33 -3.92 0.70
C LEU A 36 9.69 -4.30 2.14
N VAL A 37 10.37 -3.42 2.87
CA VAL A 37 10.66 -3.62 4.30
C VAL A 37 9.34 -3.69 5.10
N LYS A 38 8.37 -2.83 4.82
CA LYS A 38 7.04 -2.89 5.48
C LYS A 38 6.29 -4.16 5.16
N PHE A 39 6.32 -4.63 3.92
CA PHE A 39 5.76 -5.94 3.54
C PHE A 39 6.45 -7.08 4.29
N GLN A 40 7.78 -7.05 4.39
CA GLN A 40 8.53 -8.07 5.10
C GLN A 40 8.08 -8.18 6.56
N ILE A 41 7.94 -7.05 7.25
CA ILE A 41 7.46 -7.00 8.65
C ILE A 41 6.07 -7.63 8.80
N VAL A 42 5.17 -7.41 7.83
CA VAL A 42 3.81 -7.98 7.84
C VAL A 42 3.83 -9.50 7.59
N ILE A 43 4.72 -9.97 6.71
CA ILE A 43 4.82 -11.38 6.33
C ILE A 43 5.54 -12.20 7.41
N GLU A 44 6.59 -11.64 8.02
CA GLU A 44 7.38 -12.31 9.04
C GLU A 44 6.63 -12.37 10.38
N ARG A 45 6.39 -13.59 10.86
CA ARG A 45 5.83 -13.86 12.19
C ARG A 45 6.55 -15.05 12.82
N PRO A 46 6.51 -15.23 14.15
CA PRO A 46 7.30 -16.26 14.85
C PRO A 46 7.08 -17.71 14.35
N ASN A 47 5.88 -18.03 13.89
CA ASN A 47 5.53 -19.35 13.37
C ASN A 47 5.69 -19.49 11.85
N ARG A 48 6.14 -18.43 11.16
CA ARG A 48 6.31 -18.44 9.70
C ARG A 48 7.76 -18.67 9.31
N ILE A 49 7.94 -19.58 8.37
CA ILE A 49 9.24 -19.90 7.80
C ILE A 49 9.47 -18.95 6.62
N THR A 50 10.30 -17.95 6.83
CA THR A 50 10.73 -17.01 5.80
C THR A 50 12.20 -17.22 5.49
N ASN A 51 12.47 -18.15 4.60
CA ASN A 51 13.83 -18.30 4.04
C ASN A 51 14.04 -17.33 2.85
N GLY A 52 15.30 -17.19 2.44
CA GLY A 52 15.65 -16.27 1.35
C GLY A 52 14.92 -16.54 0.02
N TYR A 53 14.56 -17.80 -0.27
CA TYR A 53 13.82 -18.17 -1.48
C TYR A 53 12.36 -17.70 -1.41
N ILE A 54 11.69 -18.00 -0.30
CA ILE A 54 10.27 -17.59 -0.08
C ILE A 54 10.17 -16.06 -0.12
N TRP A 55 11.10 -15.38 0.56
CA TRP A 55 11.13 -13.90 0.53
C TRP A 55 11.40 -13.34 -0.87
N ALA A 56 12.32 -13.93 -1.64
CA ALA A 56 12.60 -13.49 -3.00
C ALA A 56 11.37 -13.61 -3.91
N ALA A 57 10.61 -14.70 -3.79
CA ALA A 57 9.37 -14.90 -4.53
C ALA A 57 8.29 -13.89 -4.13
N ALA A 58 8.05 -13.69 -2.84
CA ALA A 58 7.10 -12.69 -2.32
C ALA A 58 7.50 -11.27 -2.78
N ARG A 59 8.78 -10.92 -2.66
CA ARG A 59 9.31 -9.63 -3.10
C ARG A 59 9.09 -9.40 -4.60
N ALA A 60 9.27 -10.41 -5.44
CA ALA A 60 9.04 -10.30 -6.88
C ALA A 60 7.56 -9.98 -7.19
N GLU A 61 6.62 -10.65 -6.55
CA GLU A 61 5.18 -10.39 -6.71
C GLU A 61 4.79 -8.99 -6.22
N ILE A 62 5.35 -8.54 -5.11
CA ILE A 62 5.11 -7.19 -4.57
C ILE A 62 5.61 -6.14 -5.57
N LYS A 63 6.87 -6.25 -6.01
CA LYS A 63 7.49 -5.33 -6.98
C LYS A 63 6.68 -5.26 -8.26
N LYS A 64 6.37 -6.40 -8.86
CA LYS A 64 5.59 -6.49 -10.09
C LYS A 64 4.26 -5.73 -9.99
N LYS A 65 3.54 -5.86 -8.88
CA LYS A 65 2.27 -5.17 -8.71
C LYS A 65 2.43 -3.66 -8.50
N LEU A 66 3.44 -3.22 -7.77
CA LEU A 66 3.76 -1.79 -7.64
C LEU A 66 4.22 -1.17 -8.96
N GLU A 67 4.96 -1.92 -9.79
CA GLU A 67 5.31 -1.50 -11.16
C GLU A 67 4.06 -1.36 -12.03
N LEU A 68 3.13 -2.32 -11.98
CA LEU A 68 1.85 -2.21 -12.69
C LEU A 68 1.03 -1.02 -12.22
N ALA A 69 1.01 -0.74 -10.91
CA ALA A 69 0.38 0.44 -10.34
C ALA A 69 1.00 1.73 -10.90
N SER A 70 2.34 1.81 -10.90
CA SER A 70 3.08 2.95 -11.45
C SER A 70 2.86 3.17 -12.95
N LEU A 71 2.54 2.10 -13.69
CA LEU A 71 2.20 2.19 -15.12
C LEU A 71 0.71 2.45 -15.37
N GLY A 72 -0.11 2.57 -14.32
CA GLY A 72 -1.56 2.71 -14.44
C GLY A 72 -2.27 1.47 -14.97
N LYS A 73 -1.73 0.27 -14.76
CA LYS A 73 -2.18 -0.99 -15.36
C LYS A 73 -2.83 -1.96 -14.37
N LEU A 74 -3.20 -1.51 -13.17
CA LEU A 74 -3.96 -2.36 -12.25
C LEU A 74 -5.40 -2.57 -12.74
N THR A 75 -5.96 -3.73 -12.39
CA THR A 75 -7.32 -4.13 -12.80
C THR A 75 -8.27 -4.07 -11.61
N PRO A 76 -9.25 -3.13 -11.59
CA PRO A 76 -10.30 -3.11 -10.58
C PRO A 76 -11.32 -4.24 -10.80
N PRO A 77 -12.03 -4.70 -9.75
CA PRO A 77 -11.75 -4.48 -8.33
C PRO A 77 -10.76 -5.51 -7.77
N LYS A 78 -10.24 -6.41 -8.59
CA LYS A 78 -9.40 -7.54 -8.14
C LYS A 78 -8.08 -7.09 -7.53
N GLN A 79 -7.44 -6.10 -8.15
CA GLN A 79 -6.09 -5.65 -7.77
C GLN A 79 -6.10 -4.32 -7.02
N ILE A 80 -7.13 -3.50 -7.23
CA ILE A 80 -7.25 -2.18 -6.61
C ILE A 80 -8.73 -1.84 -6.42
N ASP A 81 -9.05 -1.17 -5.30
CA ASP A 81 -10.40 -0.71 -5.00
C ASP A 81 -10.39 0.59 -4.20
N VAL A 82 -11.52 1.29 -4.19
CA VAL A 82 -11.76 2.46 -3.32
C VAL A 82 -12.18 1.97 -1.94
N ILE A 83 -11.62 2.56 -0.89
CA ILE A 83 -11.92 2.14 0.48
C ILE A 83 -12.63 3.19 1.32
N ASP A 84 -12.60 4.45 0.92
CA ASP A 84 -13.37 5.48 1.62
C ASP A 84 -14.49 6.00 0.72
N GLY A 85 -15.64 6.27 1.34
CA GLY A 85 -16.81 6.82 0.66
C GLY A 85 -16.73 8.33 0.43
N SER A 86 -15.56 8.96 0.61
CA SER A 86 -15.38 10.39 0.33
C SER A 86 -15.42 10.66 -1.17
N ASN A 87 -15.85 11.85 -1.55
CA ASN A 87 -15.86 12.30 -2.94
C ASN A 87 -15.07 13.61 -3.07
N PRO A 88 -13.89 13.62 -3.71
CA PRO A 88 -13.20 12.46 -4.31
C PRO A 88 -12.68 11.46 -3.26
N PRO A 89 -12.50 10.20 -3.63
CA PRO A 89 -11.89 9.21 -2.75
C PRO A 89 -10.51 9.65 -2.31
N ARG A 90 -10.21 9.53 -1.00
CA ARG A 90 -8.91 9.90 -0.45
C ARG A 90 -7.97 8.71 -0.40
N LEU A 91 -8.53 7.53 -0.19
CA LEU A 91 -7.78 6.30 -0.02
C LEU A 91 -8.27 5.21 -0.95
N TYR A 92 -7.30 4.44 -1.42
CA TYR A 92 -7.47 3.24 -2.22
C TYR A 92 -6.70 2.10 -1.58
N GLU A 93 -7.06 0.85 -1.90
CA GLU A 93 -6.29 -0.32 -1.51
C GLU A 93 -5.74 -1.05 -2.74
N ILE A 94 -4.46 -1.43 -2.70
CA ILE A 94 -3.88 -2.42 -3.62
C ILE A 94 -3.87 -3.77 -2.92
N ARG A 95 -4.28 -4.82 -3.64
CA ARG A 95 -4.55 -6.16 -3.10
C ARG A 95 -3.55 -7.18 -3.62
N TRP A 96 -2.89 -7.90 -2.72
CA TRP A 96 -2.16 -9.14 -3.00
C TRP A 96 -2.95 -10.29 -2.39
N GLN A 97 -3.39 -11.24 -3.22
CA GLN A 97 -4.29 -12.32 -2.79
C GLN A 97 -3.58 -13.65 -2.59
N ASN A 98 -2.34 -13.79 -3.07
CA ASN A 98 -1.63 -15.07 -3.12
C ASN A 98 -0.13 -14.89 -2.82
N ILE A 99 0.21 -14.29 -1.69
CA ILE A 99 1.60 -14.31 -1.22
C ILE A 99 1.81 -15.62 -0.48
N THR A 100 2.50 -16.57 -1.11
CA THR A 100 2.75 -17.88 -0.53
C THR A 100 3.92 -17.81 0.45
N ILE A 101 3.69 -18.33 1.65
CA ILE A 101 4.68 -18.53 2.70
C ILE A 101 4.54 -19.94 3.27
N GLN A 102 5.44 -20.32 4.18
CA GLN A 102 5.33 -21.56 4.95
C GLN A 102 5.10 -21.26 6.42
N GLU A 103 4.29 -22.08 7.07
CA GLU A 103 3.98 -21.96 8.48
C GLU A 103 4.26 -23.26 9.20
N LEU A 104 4.96 -23.16 10.35
CA LEU A 104 5.20 -24.28 11.26
C LEU A 104 4.01 -24.41 12.20
N GLN A 105 3.37 -25.58 12.17
CA GLN A 105 2.26 -25.92 13.02
C GLN A 105 2.75 -26.41 14.40
N LEU A 106 1.85 -26.44 15.40
CA LEU A 106 2.15 -26.89 16.75
C LEU A 106 2.58 -28.37 16.84
N ASP A 107 2.17 -29.17 15.89
CA ASP A 107 2.55 -30.60 15.78
C ASP A 107 3.89 -30.82 15.07
N GLY A 108 4.57 -29.73 14.67
CA GLY A 108 5.83 -29.76 13.94
C GLY A 108 5.70 -29.91 12.42
N THR A 109 4.49 -30.01 11.88
CA THR A 109 4.28 -30.04 10.43
C THR A 109 4.44 -28.67 9.80
N VAL A 110 4.86 -28.62 8.53
CA VAL A 110 4.99 -27.39 7.76
C VAL A 110 3.90 -27.39 6.69
N ILE A 111 3.14 -26.31 6.64
CA ILE A 111 2.10 -26.10 5.62
C ILE A 111 2.40 -24.86 4.76
N ASP A 112 1.99 -24.92 3.50
CA ASP A 112 1.96 -23.74 2.65
C ASP A 112 0.73 -22.89 2.99
N LEU A 113 0.95 -21.60 3.22
CA LEU A 113 -0.09 -20.63 3.56
C LEU A 113 -0.12 -19.53 2.50
N SER A 114 -1.31 -19.18 2.03
CA SER A 114 -1.52 -18.06 1.11
C SER A 114 -2.03 -16.86 1.86
N LEU A 115 -1.23 -15.79 1.91
CA LEU A 115 -1.59 -14.56 2.60
C LEU A 115 -2.34 -13.61 1.67
N ILE A 116 -3.31 -12.92 2.27
CA ILE A 116 -3.96 -11.75 1.68
C ILE A 116 -3.34 -10.51 2.31
N VAL A 117 -2.60 -9.73 1.49
CA VAL A 117 -1.97 -8.49 1.96
C VAL A 117 -2.59 -7.31 1.22
N ARG A 118 -2.75 -6.21 1.93
CA ARG A 118 -3.30 -4.96 1.42
C ARG A 118 -2.36 -3.81 1.72
N MET A 119 -2.22 -2.91 0.75
CA MET A 119 -1.56 -1.63 0.91
C MET A 119 -2.56 -0.51 0.69
N TYR A 120 -2.73 0.34 1.67
CA TYR A 120 -3.50 1.56 1.53
C TYR A 120 -2.63 2.68 1.01
N HIS A 121 -3.15 3.37 0.01
CA HIS A 121 -2.47 4.53 -0.60
C HIS A 121 -3.46 5.64 -0.91
N SER A 122 -2.94 6.84 -1.08
CA SER A 122 -3.71 7.99 -1.55
C SER A 122 -3.25 8.47 -2.92
N GLU A 123 -4.14 9.19 -3.59
CA GLU A 123 -3.89 9.86 -4.86
C GLU A 123 -4.31 11.33 -4.77
N PRO A 124 -3.58 12.15 -3.98
CA PRO A 124 -4.01 13.51 -3.67
C PRO A 124 -3.99 14.40 -4.92
N LEU A 125 -4.93 15.36 -4.96
CA LEU A 125 -5.05 16.32 -6.08
C LEU A 125 -3.83 17.23 -6.18
N GLU A 126 -3.23 17.54 -5.04
CA GLU A 126 -2.03 18.35 -4.91
C GLU A 126 -0.79 17.67 -5.52
N ALA A 127 -0.82 16.35 -5.64
CA ALA A 127 0.26 15.55 -6.23
C ALA A 127 -0.25 14.70 -7.41
N PRO A 128 -0.64 15.32 -8.55
CA PRO A 128 -1.38 14.65 -9.62
C PRO A 128 -0.63 13.53 -10.33
N HIS A 129 0.70 13.49 -10.20
CA HIS A 129 1.55 12.46 -10.82
C HIS A 129 2.06 11.43 -9.81
N HIS A 130 1.49 11.37 -8.60
CA HIS A 130 1.94 10.47 -7.56
C HIS A 130 0.79 9.62 -7.01
N PHE A 131 1.13 8.43 -6.53
CA PHE A 131 0.35 7.70 -5.54
C PHE A 131 1.25 7.41 -4.33
N ILE A 132 0.69 7.52 -3.13
CA ILE A 132 1.45 7.59 -1.89
C ILE A 132 1.01 6.46 -0.97
N GLY A 133 1.90 5.50 -0.73
CA GLY A 133 1.68 4.41 0.21
C GLY A 133 1.72 4.91 1.65
N HIS A 134 0.79 4.44 2.47
CA HIS A 134 0.62 4.85 3.86
C HIS A 134 0.73 3.69 4.83
N HIS A 135 0.11 2.56 4.51
CA HIS A 135 0.00 1.44 5.43
C HIS A 135 -0.13 0.11 4.69
N ILE A 136 0.47 -0.93 5.27
CA ILE A 136 0.39 -2.31 4.78
C ILE A 136 -0.04 -3.19 5.93
N HIS A 137 -0.99 -4.09 5.67
CA HIS A 137 -1.41 -5.09 6.63
C HIS A 137 -1.78 -6.41 5.97
N GLU A 138 -1.76 -7.48 6.72
CA GLU A 138 -2.36 -8.74 6.34
C GLU A 138 -3.85 -8.69 6.65
N LYS A 139 -4.67 -9.07 5.68
CA LYS A 139 -6.11 -9.23 5.92
C LYS A 139 -6.35 -10.55 6.63
N ASP A 140 -6.71 -10.49 7.89
CA ASP A 140 -7.22 -11.63 8.62
C ASP A 140 -8.63 -11.99 8.14
N ILE A 141 -8.81 -13.24 7.73
CA ILE A 141 -10.10 -13.80 7.29
C ILE A 141 -10.55 -14.97 8.18
N SER A 142 -9.89 -15.19 9.30
CA SER A 142 -10.15 -16.33 10.20
C SER A 142 -11.50 -16.23 10.90
N ASP A 143 -11.94 -15.03 11.26
CA ASP A 143 -13.23 -14.79 11.90
C ASP A 143 -14.10 -13.82 11.08
N PRO A 144 -15.16 -14.32 10.42
CA PRO A 144 -16.08 -13.51 9.62
C PRO A 144 -16.75 -12.36 10.41
N ASN A 145 -16.89 -12.49 11.73
CA ASN A 145 -17.56 -11.48 12.54
C ASN A 145 -16.69 -10.27 12.83
N THR A 146 -15.37 -10.42 12.84
CA THR A 146 -14.41 -9.36 13.17
C THR A 146 -13.72 -8.75 11.96
N ILE A 147 -13.83 -9.35 10.77
CA ILE A 147 -13.17 -8.89 9.54
C ILE A 147 -13.38 -7.39 9.29
N ASN A 148 -14.63 -6.91 9.41
CA ASN A 148 -14.95 -5.51 9.11
C ASN A 148 -14.36 -4.55 10.15
N GLU A 149 -14.36 -4.91 11.42
CA GLU A 149 -13.79 -4.09 12.50
C GLU A 149 -12.27 -3.98 12.35
N LEU A 150 -11.60 -5.10 12.12
CA LEU A 150 -10.16 -5.14 11.89
C LEU A 150 -9.79 -4.31 10.66
N GLN A 151 -10.52 -4.47 9.56
CA GLN A 151 -10.28 -3.68 8.35
C GLN A 151 -10.50 -2.18 8.57
N ASN A 152 -11.54 -1.79 9.32
CA ASN A 152 -11.79 -0.38 9.64
C ASN A 152 -10.68 0.22 10.52
N SER A 153 -10.13 -0.57 11.45
CA SER A 153 -8.97 -0.16 12.25
C SER A 153 -7.76 0.15 11.36
N GLU A 154 -7.43 -0.75 10.42
CA GLU A 154 -6.32 -0.57 9.49
C GLU A 154 -6.52 0.62 8.53
N ILE A 155 -7.76 0.84 8.07
CA ILE A 155 -8.14 2.03 7.29
C ILE A 155 -7.93 3.31 8.11
N SER A 156 -8.27 3.30 9.40
CA SER A 156 -8.09 4.45 10.29
C SER A 156 -6.62 4.80 10.46
N VAL A 157 -5.73 3.80 10.57
CA VAL A 157 -4.27 4.00 10.58
C VAL A 157 -3.81 4.67 9.29
N ALA A 158 -4.23 4.17 8.13
CA ALA A 158 -3.88 4.75 6.83
C ALA A 158 -4.38 6.19 6.68
N ARG A 159 -5.59 6.46 7.16
CA ARG A 159 -6.18 7.82 7.17
C ARG A 159 -5.37 8.78 8.05
N GLY A 160 -4.94 8.33 9.22
CA GLY A 160 -4.08 9.11 10.10
C GLY A 160 -2.77 9.52 9.41
N TYR A 161 -2.12 8.61 8.70
CA TYR A 161 -0.92 8.93 7.91
C TYR A 161 -1.21 9.89 6.75
N PHE A 162 -2.33 9.72 6.05
CA PHE A 162 -2.75 10.65 5.01
C PHE A 162 -2.91 12.07 5.56
N GLU A 163 -3.67 12.24 6.62
CA GLU A 163 -3.97 13.54 7.24
C GLU A 163 -2.71 14.18 7.82
N HIS A 164 -1.85 13.40 8.48
CA HIS A 164 -0.59 13.88 9.02
C HIS A 164 0.39 14.36 7.94
N GLY A 165 0.40 13.74 6.78
CA GLY A 165 1.26 14.12 5.65
C GLY A 165 0.77 15.33 4.85
N LEU A 166 -0.52 15.66 4.93
CA LEU A 166 -1.14 16.73 4.12
C LEU A 166 -0.46 18.10 4.26
N PRO A 167 -0.10 18.60 5.46
CA PRO A 167 0.55 19.90 5.60
C PRO A 167 1.93 19.99 4.93
N THR A 168 2.63 18.87 4.80
CA THR A 168 3.98 18.77 4.23
C THR A 168 3.98 18.21 2.80
N PHE A 169 2.81 18.05 2.19
CA PHE A 169 2.65 17.34 0.90
C PHE A 169 3.36 15.99 0.89
N TRP A 170 3.25 15.24 2.00
CA TRP A 170 3.88 13.92 2.18
C TRP A 170 5.39 13.88 1.88
N GLY A 171 6.09 15.02 2.06
CA GLY A 171 7.53 15.15 1.80
C GLY A 171 7.89 15.26 0.31
N ILE A 172 6.93 15.51 -0.58
CA ILE A 172 7.20 15.69 -2.02
C ILE A 172 7.78 17.07 -2.26
N SER A 173 9.11 17.15 -2.40
CA SER A 173 9.87 18.40 -2.46
C SER A 173 9.47 19.32 -3.61
N SER A 174 9.05 18.76 -4.76
CA SER A 174 8.58 19.55 -5.93
C SER A 174 7.32 20.36 -5.64
N LEU A 175 6.53 19.96 -4.63
CA LEU A 175 5.30 20.67 -4.23
C LEU A 175 5.55 21.69 -3.11
N THR A 176 6.56 21.46 -2.25
CA THR A 176 6.91 22.37 -1.17
C THR A 176 7.58 23.65 -1.66
N GLY A 177 8.28 23.59 -2.81
CA GLY A 177 8.95 24.75 -3.44
C GLY A 177 8.00 25.81 -4.00
N SER A 178 6.81 25.42 -4.44
CA SER A 178 5.84 26.33 -5.08
C SER A 178 5.17 27.31 -4.09
N ARG A 179 5.21 27.07 -2.78
CA ARG A 179 4.66 28.00 -1.76
C ARG A 179 5.59 29.14 -1.36
N LYS A 180 6.90 29.09 -1.69
CA LYS A 180 7.86 30.12 -1.31
C LYS A 180 7.86 31.35 -2.22
N SER A 181 7.10 31.35 -3.32
CA SER A 181 7.09 32.45 -4.31
C SER A 181 5.83 33.33 -4.28
N ILE A 182 5.02 33.23 -3.22
CA ILE A 182 3.82 34.08 -3.03
C ILE A 182 3.96 34.80 -1.67
N ASN A 183 4.98 35.65 -1.57
CA ASN A 183 5.07 36.70 -0.55
C ASN A 183 5.72 37.94 -1.18
#